data_063dd4ae2007fa3b9245181f8eb97027
#
_entry.id   063dd4ae2007fa3b9245181f8eb97027
#
_cell.length_a   1.000
_cell.length_b   1.000
_cell.length_c   1.000
_cell.angle_alpha   90.00
_cell.angle_beta   90.00
_cell.angle_gamma   90.00
#
_symmetry.space_group_name_H-M   'P 1'
#
loop_
_entity.id
_entity.type
_entity.pdbx_description
1 polymer ?
#
loop_
_entity_poly.entity_id
_entity_poly.type
_entity_poly.pdbx_seq_one_letter_code
_entity_poly.pdbx_strand_id
1 'polypeptide(L)'
;MKKTLILIATALLTFSNPIFAQSDDNEITVTDAEGKKEIIDLPEGLTQDYDSLLSAYNHKTYLKASTDCNMMDINPVYDKEVYKERLSRIPSVMEMPYNDIVQVFIDRYSGRLRRSVSAMLGAQNFYMPIFEQALEMYGLPLELKYLPVIESALNPNAVSRVGATGLWQFMITTGKHYGLEVNSLVDERRDPVRASYAAAQYLRDLYRIFGDWNLVIAAYNCGPETINKAIHRSKGETDYWKIYPYLPKETRGYVPAFIAANYIMNYYCEHNICPMETELPSKTDTVMVNRDVHFEQVANVLGIDVDQIKQLNPQYRRNIVNGSSKPSALRLPQMLVNDFIDKEDSIYAYNADALLSKRNEDEVNRDAASYSARP
;
A
#
# COMPACT_ATOMS: atom_id res chain seq x y z
N MET A 1 7.65 -48.67 71.59
CA MET A 1 6.80 -48.09 70.60
C MET A 1 7.59 -46.99 69.87
N LYS A 2 8.14 -47.29 68.72
CA LYS A 2 8.90 -46.32 67.89
C LYS A 2 7.98 -45.79 66.81
N LYS A 3 7.73 -44.48 66.78
CA LYS A 3 6.97 -43.80 65.75
C LYS A 3 7.93 -43.41 64.61
N THR A 4 7.72 -43.98 63.46
CA THR A 4 8.46 -43.66 62.23
C THR A 4 7.78 -42.50 61.57
N LEU A 5 8.50 -41.41 61.42
CA LEU A 5 8.04 -40.20 60.68
C LEU A 5 8.40 -40.41 59.18
N ILE A 6 7.40 -40.46 58.34
CA ILE A 6 7.59 -40.51 56.88
C ILE A 6 7.55 -39.05 56.37
N LEU A 7 8.69 -38.55 55.88
CA LEU A 7 8.81 -37.28 55.17
C LEU A 7 8.39 -37.50 53.70
N ILE A 8 7.30 -36.93 53.32
CA ILE A 8 6.90 -36.84 51.88
C ILE A 8 7.53 -35.57 51.32
N ALA A 9 8.55 -35.75 50.50
CA ALA A 9 9.13 -34.67 49.71
C ALA A 9 8.26 -34.43 48.44
N THR A 10 7.47 -33.37 48.43
CA THR A 10 6.76 -32.89 47.26
C THR A 10 7.73 -32.15 46.34
N ALA A 11 8.16 -32.80 45.26
CA ALA A 11 8.91 -32.14 44.19
C ALA A 11 7.95 -31.24 43.41
N LEU A 12 8.08 -29.90 43.54
CA LEU A 12 7.47 -28.93 42.65
C LEU A 12 8.23 -28.95 41.30
N LEU A 13 7.64 -29.62 40.34
CA LEU A 13 8.03 -29.47 38.92
C LEU A 13 7.52 -28.11 38.45
N THR A 14 8.40 -27.12 38.43
CA THR A 14 8.15 -25.86 37.71
C THR A 14 8.24 -26.15 36.22
N PHE A 15 7.09 -26.32 35.56
CA PHE A 15 7.00 -26.23 34.12
C PHE A 15 7.29 -24.78 33.73
N SER A 16 8.52 -24.49 33.33
CA SER A 16 8.83 -23.29 32.59
C SER A 16 8.22 -23.47 31.19
N ASN A 17 7.03 -22.94 30.99
CA ASN A 17 6.51 -22.70 29.64
C ASN A 17 7.56 -21.85 28.93
N PRO A 18 8.05 -22.24 27.73
CA PRO A 18 8.79 -21.32 26.92
C PRO A 18 7.80 -20.20 26.57
N ILE A 19 8.08 -18.99 27.05
CA ILE A 19 7.47 -17.78 26.53
C ILE A 19 7.93 -17.75 25.07
N PHE A 20 7.08 -18.20 24.15
CA PHE A 20 7.22 -17.83 22.75
C PHE A 20 7.12 -16.32 22.74
N ALA A 21 8.26 -15.65 22.59
CA ALA A 21 8.29 -14.25 22.25
C ALA A 21 7.38 -14.11 21.03
N GLN A 22 6.28 -13.39 21.17
CA GLN A 22 5.46 -12.95 20.06
C GLN A 22 6.42 -12.23 19.12
N SER A 23 6.75 -12.83 17.98
CA SER A 23 7.53 -12.15 16.94
C SER A 23 6.74 -10.90 16.59
N ASP A 24 7.35 -9.75 16.76
CA ASP A 24 6.75 -8.49 16.37
C ASP A 24 6.44 -8.62 14.86
N ASP A 25 5.16 -8.55 14.48
CA ASP A 25 4.72 -8.82 13.11
C ASP A 25 5.30 -7.79 12.11
N ASN A 26 5.96 -6.77 12.62
CA ASN A 26 6.58 -5.68 11.89
C ASN A 26 8.08 -5.91 11.59
N GLU A 27 8.67 -6.99 12.07
CA GLU A 27 10.10 -7.26 11.91
C GLU A 27 10.34 -8.59 11.18
N ILE A 28 11.50 -8.71 10.52
CA ILE A 28 11.94 -9.92 9.84
C ILE A 28 13.44 -10.12 10.06
N THR A 29 13.85 -11.38 10.26
CA THR A 29 15.26 -11.74 10.36
C THR A 29 15.81 -12.02 8.97
N VAL A 30 16.88 -11.35 8.58
CA VAL A 30 17.61 -11.55 7.34
C VAL A 30 19.05 -11.94 7.62
N THR A 31 19.72 -12.50 6.60
CA THR A 31 21.16 -12.80 6.66
C THR A 31 21.85 -11.96 5.60
N ASP A 32 22.82 -11.15 6.02
CA ASP A 32 23.59 -10.29 5.11
C ASP A 32 24.59 -11.09 4.25
N ALA A 33 25.31 -10.41 3.36
CA ALA A 33 26.27 -11.02 2.46
C ALA A 33 27.46 -11.65 3.21
N GLU A 34 27.76 -11.20 4.41
CA GLU A 34 28.80 -11.72 5.30
C GLU A 34 28.32 -12.88 6.17
N GLY A 35 27.06 -13.32 6.03
CA GLY A 35 26.46 -14.42 6.79
C GLY A 35 25.98 -14.03 8.18
N LYS A 36 25.95 -12.74 8.52
CA LYS A 36 25.49 -12.24 9.81
C LYS A 36 23.96 -12.07 9.79
N LYS A 37 23.30 -12.60 10.82
CA LYS A 37 21.87 -12.39 11.03
C LYS A 37 21.59 -11.02 11.62
N GLU A 38 20.62 -10.33 11.06
CA GLU A 38 20.11 -9.06 11.57
C GLU A 38 18.58 -9.02 11.52
N ILE A 39 17.98 -8.16 12.34
CA ILE A 39 16.55 -7.90 12.35
C ILE A 39 16.34 -6.55 11.70
N ILE A 40 15.49 -6.52 10.66
CA ILE A 40 15.09 -5.32 9.95
C ILE A 40 13.57 -5.14 10.01
N ASP A 41 13.12 -3.89 9.85
CA ASP A 41 11.69 -3.57 9.86
C ASP A 41 11.08 -3.89 8.48
N LEU A 42 9.80 -4.26 8.49
CA LEU A 42 9.03 -4.52 7.27
C LEU A 42 8.38 -3.22 6.76
N PRO A 43 8.34 -3.01 5.44
CA PRO A 43 7.49 -1.99 4.85
C PRO A 43 6.02 -2.16 5.28
N GLU A 44 5.28 -1.05 5.40
CA GLU A 44 3.91 -1.00 5.95
C GLU A 44 2.95 -1.96 5.22
N GLY A 45 3.03 -2.05 3.90
CA GLY A 45 2.17 -2.96 3.11
C GLY A 45 2.39 -4.45 3.40
N LEU A 46 3.54 -4.84 3.98
CA LEU A 46 3.85 -6.22 4.35
C LEU A 46 3.47 -6.55 5.80
N THR A 47 3.05 -5.58 6.58
CA THR A 47 2.60 -5.77 7.97
C THR A 47 1.09 -5.99 8.07
N GLN A 48 0.33 -5.63 7.03
CA GLN A 48 -1.12 -5.79 7.00
C GLN A 48 -1.49 -7.25 6.79
N ASP A 49 -2.24 -7.82 7.72
CA ASP A 49 -2.86 -9.11 7.52
C ASP A 49 -4.07 -9.04 6.56
N TYR A 50 -4.49 -10.20 6.07
CA TYR A 50 -5.58 -10.30 5.10
C TYR A 50 -6.92 -9.75 5.63
N ASP A 51 -7.26 -10.01 6.88
CA ASP A 51 -8.53 -9.59 7.46
C ASP A 51 -8.54 -8.08 7.71
N SER A 52 -7.41 -7.51 8.15
CA SER A 52 -7.21 -6.06 8.26
C SER A 52 -7.28 -5.39 6.90
N LEU A 53 -6.67 -5.98 5.87
CA LEU A 53 -6.73 -5.50 4.51
C LEU A 53 -8.17 -5.48 4.00
N LEU A 54 -8.92 -6.57 4.12
CA LEU A 54 -10.32 -6.63 3.71
C LEU A 54 -11.21 -5.68 4.51
N SER A 55 -10.97 -5.53 5.81
CA SER A 55 -11.71 -4.60 6.66
C SER A 55 -11.48 -3.14 6.25
N ALA A 56 -10.21 -2.78 5.97
CA ALA A 56 -9.84 -1.43 5.54
C ALA A 56 -10.43 -1.04 4.18
N TYR A 57 -10.66 -2.04 3.32
CA TYR A 57 -11.30 -1.80 2.03
C TYR A 57 -12.83 -1.61 2.13
N ASN A 58 -13.49 -1.85 3.26
CA ASN A 58 -14.95 -2.06 3.31
C ASN A 58 -15.43 -3.09 2.27
N HIS A 59 -14.57 -4.00 1.81
CA HIS A 59 -14.59 -4.64 0.50
C HIS A 59 -14.95 -6.11 0.53
N LYS A 60 -15.51 -6.61 1.61
CA LYS A 60 -16.07 -7.98 1.57
C LYS A 60 -17.02 -8.21 0.39
N THR A 61 -17.56 -7.13 -0.18
CA THR A 61 -18.50 -7.17 -1.32
C THR A 61 -17.84 -7.11 -2.69
N TYR A 62 -16.58 -6.58 -2.82
CA TYR A 62 -16.00 -6.31 -4.14
C TYR A 62 -14.78 -7.15 -4.50
N LEU A 63 -14.19 -7.85 -3.53
CA LEU A 63 -13.16 -8.85 -3.75
C LEU A 63 -13.71 -10.21 -3.32
N LYS A 64 -13.86 -11.10 -4.27
CA LYS A 64 -14.35 -12.48 -4.07
C LYS A 64 -13.27 -13.47 -4.48
N ALA A 65 -13.23 -14.61 -3.80
CA ALA A 65 -12.41 -15.72 -4.27
C ALA A 65 -12.85 -16.12 -5.68
N SER A 66 -11.90 -16.27 -6.60
CA SER A 66 -12.20 -16.75 -7.95
C SER A 66 -12.71 -18.18 -7.91
N THR A 67 -13.82 -18.42 -8.59
CA THR A 67 -14.40 -19.76 -8.76
C THR A 67 -13.74 -20.54 -9.89
N ASP A 68 -13.05 -19.84 -10.80
CA ASP A 68 -12.44 -20.42 -12.00
C ASP A 68 -10.98 -20.83 -11.79
N CYS A 69 -10.39 -20.44 -10.67
CA CYS A 69 -9.02 -20.77 -10.34
C CYS A 69 -8.93 -22.06 -9.52
N ASN A 70 -8.42 -23.12 -10.13
CA ASN A 70 -8.29 -24.45 -9.53
C ASN A 70 -6.86 -24.77 -9.05
N MET A 71 -6.06 -23.77 -8.68
CA MET A 71 -4.71 -23.99 -8.17
C MET A 71 -4.76 -24.62 -6.78
N MET A 72 -3.85 -25.56 -6.53
CA MET A 72 -3.71 -26.17 -5.20
C MET A 72 -3.16 -25.11 -4.22
N ASP A 73 -3.66 -25.10 -2.98
CA ASP A 73 -3.16 -24.20 -1.92
C ASP A 73 -1.82 -24.72 -1.34
N ILE A 74 -0.85 -24.92 -2.21
CA ILE A 74 0.51 -25.36 -1.88
C ILE A 74 1.46 -24.34 -2.47
N ASN A 75 2.38 -23.82 -1.66
CA ASN A 75 3.46 -22.95 -2.13
C ASN A 75 4.64 -23.82 -2.63
N PRO A 76 4.90 -23.90 -3.94
CA PRO A 76 6.09 -24.58 -4.44
C PRO A 76 7.36 -23.85 -4.01
N VAL A 77 8.37 -24.61 -3.60
CA VAL A 77 9.71 -24.12 -3.31
C VAL A 77 10.62 -24.50 -4.48
N TYR A 78 11.37 -23.53 -4.95
CA TYR A 78 12.28 -23.69 -6.08
C TYR A 78 13.73 -23.52 -5.65
N ASP A 79 14.66 -24.02 -6.47
CA ASP A 79 16.09 -23.77 -6.30
C ASP A 79 16.41 -22.29 -6.56
N LYS A 80 17.45 -21.77 -5.92
CA LYS A 80 17.88 -20.36 -6.04
C LYS A 80 18.07 -19.91 -7.49
N GLU A 81 18.55 -20.77 -8.35
CA GLU A 81 18.80 -20.48 -9.77
C GLU A 81 17.48 -20.20 -10.54
N VAL A 82 16.38 -20.84 -10.14
CA VAL A 82 15.06 -20.59 -10.74
C VAL A 82 14.58 -19.17 -10.40
N TYR A 83 14.76 -18.73 -9.15
CA TYR A 83 14.41 -17.36 -8.73
C TYR A 83 15.26 -16.32 -9.46
N LYS A 84 16.57 -16.54 -9.61
CA LYS A 84 17.46 -15.67 -10.36
C LYS A 84 17.05 -15.56 -11.82
N GLU A 85 16.78 -16.70 -12.46
CA GLU A 85 16.36 -16.75 -13.85
C GLU A 85 15.03 -16.01 -14.06
N ARG A 86 14.04 -16.22 -13.17
CA ARG A 86 12.76 -15.53 -13.25
C ARG A 86 12.91 -14.02 -13.07
N LEU A 87 13.67 -13.56 -12.09
CA LEU A 87 13.95 -12.13 -11.89
C LEU A 87 14.63 -11.52 -13.13
N SER A 88 15.59 -12.21 -13.74
CA SER A 88 16.28 -11.73 -14.94
C SER A 88 15.38 -11.67 -16.19
N ARG A 89 14.25 -12.37 -16.19
CA ARG A 89 13.27 -12.37 -17.29
C ARG A 89 12.18 -11.31 -17.15
N ILE A 90 12.06 -10.68 -15.99
CA ILE A 90 11.11 -9.56 -15.82
C ILE A 90 11.60 -8.41 -16.69
N PRO A 91 10.77 -7.92 -17.64
CA PRO A 91 11.12 -6.73 -18.41
C PRO A 91 11.27 -5.54 -17.47
N SER A 92 12.49 -5.13 -17.22
CA SER A 92 12.81 -4.07 -16.26
C SER A 92 13.98 -3.23 -16.73
N VAL A 93 13.89 -1.92 -16.54
CA VAL A 93 15.00 -0.98 -16.70
C VAL A 93 15.87 -0.98 -15.45
N MET A 94 15.29 -1.37 -14.31
CA MET A 94 15.94 -1.37 -13.01
C MET A 94 16.66 -2.69 -12.77
N GLU A 95 17.79 -2.63 -12.09
CA GLU A 95 18.47 -3.84 -11.62
C GLU A 95 17.69 -4.47 -10.47
N MET A 96 17.35 -5.75 -10.63
CA MET A 96 16.65 -6.57 -9.64
C MET A 96 17.50 -7.77 -9.22
N PRO A 97 18.60 -7.56 -8.48
CA PRO A 97 19.49 -8.65 -8.09
C PRO A 97 18.80 -9.60 -7.11
N TYR A 98 19.01 -10.90 -7.31
CA TYR A 98 18.67 -11.91 -6.33
C TYR A 98 19.77 -12.03 -5.28
N ASN A 99 19.35 -12.06 -4.01
CA ASN A 99 20.18 -12.44 -2.86
C ASN A 99 19.33 -13.05 -1.76
N ASP A 100 19.97 -13.51 -0.67
CA ASP A 100 19.27 -14.18 0.42
C ASP A 100 18.28 -13.25 1.16
N ILE A 101 18.51 -11.93 1.17
CA ILE A 101 17.58 -10.95 1.75
C ILE A 101 16.32 -10.87 0.87
N VAL A 102 16.46 -10.75 -0.44
CA VAL A 102 15.34 -10.75 -1.40
C VAL A 102 14.53 -12.03 -1.30
N GLN A 103 15.19 -13.20 -1.13
CA GLN A 103 14.52 -14.48 -0.96
C GLN A 103 13.58 -14.50 0.24
N VAL A 104 13.99 -13.95 1.37
CA VAL A 104 13.15 -13.88 2.59
C VAL A 104 11.84 -13.12 2.32
N PHE A 105 11.87 -12.04 1.52
CA PHE A 105 10.68 -11.29 1.14
C PHE A 105 9.82 -12.05 0.12
N ILE A 106 10.42 -12.77 -0.84
CA ILE A 106 9.68 -13.65 -1.77
C ILE A 106 8.95 -14.73 -0.96
N ASP A 107 9.62 -15.38 -0.01
CA ASP A 107 9.02 -16.41 0.83
C ASP A 107 7.88 -15.86 1.69
N ARG A 108 8.00 -14.62 2.17
CA ARG A 108 6.93 -13.96 2.92
C ARG A 108 5.69 -13.72 2.05
N TYR A 109 5.85 -13.21 0.82
CA TYR A 109 4.74 -13.00 -0.10
C TYR A 109 4.08 -14.31 -0.55
N SER A 110 4.87 -15.31 -0.93
CA SER A 110 4.36 -16.59 -1.40
C SER A 110 3.82 -17.49 -0.28
N GLY A 111 4.22 -17.23 0.97
CA GLY A 111 3.81 -17.95 2.17
C GLY A 111 2.77 -17.19 3.01
N ARG A 112 3.22 -16.48 4.05
CA ARG A 112 2.34 -15.80 5.02
C ARG A 112 1.37 -14.81 4.38
N LEU A 113 1.83 -14.01 3.43
CA LEU A 113 1.03 -12.97 2.76
C LEU A 113 0.30 -13.46 1.51
N ARG A 114 0.29 -14.75 1.23
CA ARG A 114 -0.32 -15.37 0.06
C ARG A 114 -1.75 -14.89 -0.21
N ARG A 115 -2.59 -14.82 0.85
CA ARG A 115 -3.97 -14.35 0.74
C ARG A 115 -4.05 -12.85 0.45
N SER A 116 -3.15 -12.04 1.03
CA SER A 116 -3.05 -10.61 0.73
C SER A 116 -2.59 -10.40 -0.71
N VAL A 117 -1.65 -11.22 -1.23
CA VAL A 117 -1.25 -11.20 -2.64
C VAL A 117 -2.43 -11.50 -3.55
N SER A 118 -3.25 -12.49 -3.22
CA SER A 118 -4.49 -12.81 -3.96
C SER A 118 -5.43 -11.60 -4.07
N ALA A 119 -5.62 -10.85 -2.98
CA ALA A 119 -6.41 -9.62 -2.97
C ALA A 119 -5.77 -8.50 -3.80
N MET A 120 -4.45 -8.29 -3.68
CA MET A 120 -3.71 -7.32 -4.47
C MET A 120 -3.78 -7.62 -5.98
N LEU A 121 -3.70 -8.89 -6.36
CA LEU A 121 -3.87 -9.33 -7.75
C LEU A 121 -5.29 -9.03 -8.29
N GLY A 122 -6.30 -9.12 -7.44
CA GLY A 122 -7.66 -8.70 -7.81
C GLY A 122 -7.77 -7.18 -8.01
N ALA A 123 -7.16 -6.40 -7.13
CA ALA A 123 -7.18 -4.95 -7.17
C ALA A 123 -6.30 -4.36 -8.30
N GLN A 124 -5.25 -5.05 -8.72
CA GLN A 124 -4.30 -4.56 -9.72
C GLN A 124 -4.95 -4.19 -11.05
N ASN A 125 -5.99 -4.93 -11.48
CA ASN A 125 -6.69 -4.65 -12.73
C ASN A 125 -7.29 -3.25 -12.79
N PHE A 126 -7.63 -2.69 -11.62
CA PHE A 126 -8.15 -1.33 -11.52
C PHE A 126 -7.02 -0.29 -11.37
N TYR A 127 -6.01 -0.56 -10.54
CA TYR A 127 -5.00 0.45 -10.19
C TYR A 127 -3.82 0.49 -11.16
N MET A 128 -3.34 -0.64 -11.69
CA MET A 128 -2.13 -0.66 -12.52
C MET A 128 -2.21 0.24 -13.75
N PRO A 129 -3.34 0.29 -14.51
CA PRO A 129 -3.45 1.21 -15.65
C PRO A 129 -3.30 2.69 -15.26
N ILE A 130 -3.77 3.08 -14.06
CA ILE A 130 -3.65 4.44 -13.54
C ILE A 130 -2.18 4.75 -13.21
N PHE A 131 -1.48 3.81 -12.58
CA PHE A 131 -0.07 3.96 -12.23
C PHE A 131 0.81 4.02 -13.47
N GLU A 132 0.59 3.12 -14.42
CA GLU A 132 1.31 3.08 -15.70
C GLU A 132 1.16 4.40 -16.46
N GLN A 133 -0.06 4.91 -16.59
CA GLN A 133 -0.31 6.20 -17.25
C GLN A 133 0.47 7.35 -16.58
N ALA A 134 0.51 7.40 -15.25
CA ALA A 134 1.24 8.43 -14.53
C ALA A 134 2.76 8.28 -14.71
N LEU A 135 3.29 7.06 -14.66
CA LEU A 135 4.71 6.79 -14.87
C LEU A 135 5.15 7.12 -16.30
N GLU A 136 4.38 6.70 -17.30
CA GLU A 136 4.63 6.99 -18.72
C GLU A 136 4.66 8.49 -19.01
N MET A 137 3.74 9.26 -18.41
CA MET A 137 3.69 10.72 -18.56
C MET A 137 5.01 11.40 -18.18
N TYR A 138 5.74 10.84 -17.21
CA TYR A 138 7.03 11.36 -16.76
C TYR A 138 8.24 10.57 -17.29
N GLY A 139 8.03 9.59 -18.17
CA GLY A 139 9.09 8.76 -18.78
C GLY A 139 9.82 7.89 -17.75
N LEU A 140 9.09 7.36 -16.77
CA LEU A 140 9.63 6.56 -15.67
C LEU A 140 9.47 5.05 -15.94
N PRO A 141 10.34 4.20 -15.36
CA PRO A 141 10.21 2.75 -15.43
C PRO A 141 8.85 2.25 -14.93
N LEU A 142 8.21 1.38 -15.70
CA LEU A 142 6.86 0.89 -15.36
C LEU A 142 6.84 -0.06 -14.16
N GLU A 143 7.95 -0.70 -13.85
CA GLU A 143 8.10 -1.54 -12.66
C GLU A 143 7.88 -0.78 -11.35
N LEU A 144 8.03 0.54 -11.34
CA LEU A 144 7.70 1.40 -10.19
C LEU A 144 6.23 1.36 -9.79
N LYS A 145 5.33 0.85 -10.65
CA LYS A 145 3.92 0.60 -10.33
C LYS A 145 3.73 -0.36 -9.15
N TYR A 146 4.75 -1.13 -8.79
CA TYR A 146 4.70 -2.05 -7.64
C TYR A 146 5.11 -1.40 -6.31
N LEU A 147 5.49 -0.11 -6.27
CA LEU A 147 5.69 0.60 -5.00
C LEU A 147 4.43 0.61 -4.11
N PRO A 148 3.20 0.87 -4.61
CA PRO A 148 1.99 0.78 -3.81
C PRO A 148 1.71 -0.60 -3.21
N VAL A 149 2.30 -1.67 -3.74
CA VAL A 149 2.23 -3.02 -3.16
C VAL A 149 2.94 -3.06 -1.81
N ILE A 150 4.15 -2.48 -1.73
CA ILE A 150 4.94 -2.44 -0.49
C ILE A 150 4.53 -1.31 0.46
N GLU A 151 3.90 -0.26 -0.04
CA GLU A 151 3.46 0.89 0.75
C GLU A 151 2.12 0.66 1.45
N SER A 152 1.15 0.10 0.73
CA SER A 152 -0.25 0.05 1.18
C SER A 152 -0.96 -1.27 0.90
N ALA A 153 -0.29 -2.26 0.35
CA ALA A 153 -0.93 -3.46 -0.22
C ALA A 153 -2.08 -3.10 -1.21
N LEU A 154 -1.89 -2.04 -2.00
CA LEU A 154 -2.88 -1.44 -2.92
C LEU A 154 -4.15 -0.89 -2.23
N ASN A 155 -4.08 -0.51 -0.95
CA ASN A 155 -5.20 0.06 -0.20
C ASN A 155 -5.21 1.59 -0.28
N PRO A 156 -6.18 2.24 -0.97
CA PRO A 156 -6.25 3.69 -1.07
C PRO A 156 -6.61 4.36 0.26
N ASN A 157 -7.14 3.62 1.22
CA ASN A 157 -7.51 4.11 2.54
C ASN A 157 -6.45 3.86 3.62
N ALA A 158 -5.32 3.24 3.26
CA ALA A 158 -4.24 2.98 4.20
C ALA A 158 -3.75 4.26 4.88
N VAL A 159 -3.52 4.18 6.19
CA VAL A 159 -2.93 5.26 7.00
C VAL A 159 -1.92 4.62 7.92
N SER A 160 -0.65 5.01 7.79
CA SER A 160 0.43 4.52 8.65
C SER A 160 0.37 5.13 10.07
N ARG A 161 1.14 4.57 10.98
CA ARG A 161 1.28 5.09 12.35
C ARG A 161 1.77 6.54 12.41
N VAL A 162 2.55 6.97 11.40
CA VAL A 162 3.08 8.33 11.29
C VAL A 162 2.20 9.25 10.43
N GLY A 163 1.07 8.76 9.90
CA GLY A 163 0.09 9.54 9.15
C GLY A 163 0.32 9.58 7.64
N ALA A 164 1.28 8.81 7.12
CA ALA A 164 1.37 8.60 5.67
C ALA A 164 0.08 7.96 5.17
N THR A 165 -0.44 8.39 4.02
CA THR A 165 -1.81 8.05 3.61
C THR A 165 -1.90 7.69 2.13
N GLY A 166 -2.78 6.72 1.83
CA GLY A 166 -3.19 6.34 0.48
C GLY A 166 -2.28 5.29 -0.16
N LEU A 167 -2.52 5.03 -1.45
CA LEU A 167 -1.80 4.02 -2.23
C LEU A 167 -0.27 4.20 -2.18
N TRP A 168 0.18 5.46 -2.27
CA TRP A 168 1.57 5.87 -2.35
C TRP A 168 2.15 6.36 -1.03
N GLN A 169 1.39 6.26 0.07
CA GLN A 169 1.79 6.61 1.44
C GLN A 169 2.44 8.01 1.58
N PHE A 170 1.79 9.02 1.01
CA PHE A 170 2.27 10.39 1.15
C PHE A 170 2.10 10.94 2.57
N MET A 171 3.15 11.54 3.11
CA MET A 171 3.03 12.49 4.21
C MET A 171 2.34 13.77 3.74
N ILE A 172 1.63 14.49 4.62
CA ILE A 172 0.89 15.72 4.23
C ILE A 172 1.82 16.74 3.57
N THR A 173 2.99 16.98 4.17
CA THR A 173 3.94 17.98 3.67
C THR A 173 4.43 17.63 2.27
N THR A 174 4.81 16.38 2.04
CA THR A 174 5.26 15.91 0.72
C THR A 174 4.11 15.94 -0.28
N GLY A 175 2.93 15.44 0.10
CA GLY A 175 1.75 15.47 -0.78
C GLY A 175 1.39 16.89 -1.23
N LYS A 176 1.32 17.86 -0.30
CA LYS A 176 1.06 19.26 -0.62
C LYS A 176 2.15 19.88 -1.51
N HIS A 177 3.42 19.51 -1.30
CA HIS A 177 4.53 19.96 -2.15
C HIS A 177 4.33 19.54 -3.62
N TYR A 178 3.78 18.34 -3.85
CA TYR A 178 3.45 17.82 -5.18
C TYR A 178 2.00 18.10 -5.62
N GLY A 179 1.34 19.10 -4.98
CA GLY A 179 0.06 19.65 -5.40
C GLY A 179 -1.18 18.85 -4.99
N LEU A 180 -1.05 17.95 -3.99
CA LEU A 180 -2.20 17.25 -3.42
C LEU A 180 -2.90 18.12 -2.39
N GLU A 181 -4.21 18.24 -2.50
CA GLU A 181 -5.05 18.90 -1.52
C GLU A 181 -5.36 17.99 -0.34
N VAL A 182 -5.22 18.55 0.87
CA VAL A 182 -5.61 17.86 2.11
C VAL A 182 -6.34 18.84 3.02
N ASN A 183 -7.65 18.58 3.22
CA ASN A 183 -8.51 19.33 4.15
C ASN A 183 -9.49 18.38 4.86
N SER A 184 -10.48 18.90 5.59
CA SER A 184 -11.46 18.09 6.33
C SER A 184 -12.47 17.36 5.44
N LEU A 185 -12.66 17.78 4.19
CA LEU A 185 -13.53 17.13 3.20
C LEU A 185 -12.78 16.30 2.18
N VAL A 186 -11.57 16.72 1.79
CA VAL A 186 -10.78 16.09 0.72
C VAL A 186 -9.41 15.69 1.22
N ASP A 187 -8.95 14.52 0.81
CA ASP A 187 -7.56 14.04 0.99
C ASP A 187 -7.10 13.39 -0.32
N GLU A 188 -6.52 14.19 -1.22
CA GLU A 188 -6.08 13.73 -2.54
C GLU A 188 -4.92 12.72 -2.48
N ARG A 189 -4.31 12.48 -1.31
CA ARG A 189 -3.36 11.38 -1.10
C ARG A 189 -4.03 10.01 -1.30
N ARG A 190 -5.36 9.95 -1.14
CA ARG A 190 -6.19 8.76 -1.36
C ARG A 190 -6.70 8.65 -2.79
N ASP A 191 -6.68 9.75 -3.56
CA ASP A 191 -7.11 9.75 -4.96
C ASP A 191 -6.12 8.94 -5.82
N PRO A 192 -6.53 7.82 -6.44
CA PRO A 192 -5.62 6.98 -7.21
C PRO A 192 -4.92 7.71 -8.34
N VAL A 193 -5.60 8.66 -9.00
CA VAL A 193 -5.05 9.41 -10.12
C VAL A 193 -4.12 10.51 -9.62
N ARG A 194 -4.64 11.41 -8.77
CA ARG A 194 -3.88 12.56 -8.27
C ARG A 194 -2.60 12.13 -7.54
N ALA A 195 -2.73 11.14 -6.65
CA ALA A 195 -1.58 10.62 -5.91
C ALA A 195 -0.54 9.95 -6.82
N SER A 196 -0.97 9.25 -7.89
CA SER A 196 -0.03 8.61 -8.82
C SER A 196 0.78 9.63 -9.62
N TYR A 197 0.15 10.71 -10.10
CA TYR A 197 0.88 11.79 -10.77
C TYR A 197 1.85 12.51 -9.81
N ALA A 198 1.44 12.73 -8.57
CA ALA A 198 2.32 13.31 -7.54
C ALA A 198 3.52 12.39 -7.24
N ALA A 199 3.28 11.07 -7.12
CA ALA A 199 4.34 10.09 -6.89
C ALA A 199 5.32 10.00 -8.06
N ALA A 200 4.83 10.01 -9.30
CA ALA A 200 5.67 10.01 -10.48
C ALA A 200 6.56 11.28 -10.53
N GLN A 201 6.04 12.45 -10.17
CA GLN A 201 6.85 13.67 -10.05
C GLN A 201 7.92 13.54 -8.98
N TYR A 202 7.57 13.03 -7.80
CA TYR A 202 8.51 12.83 -6.70
C TYR A 202 9.62 11.84 -7.08
N LEU A 203 9.27 10.70 -7.66
CA LEU A 203 10.24 9.70 -8.15
C LEU A 203 11.18 10.27 -9.20
N ARG A 204 10.65 11.05 -10.16
CA ARG A 204 11.47 11.77 -11.14
C ARG A 204 12.48 12.73 -10.48
N ASP A 205 12.04 13.47 -9.48
CA ASP A 205 12.90 14.44 -8.81
C ASP A 205 13.98 13.75 -7.96
N LEU A 206 13.65 12.61 -7.32
CA LEU A 206 14.63 11.76 -6.67
C LEU A 206 15.64 11.16 -7.66
N TYR A 207 15.19 10.75 -8.85
CA TYR A 207 16.10 10.24 -9.88
C TYR A 207 17.09 11.29 -10.38
N ARG A 208 16.67 12.55 -10.48
CA ARG A 208 17.57 13.67 -10.81
C ARG A 208 18.67 13.86 -9.78
N ILE A 209 18.43 13.48 -8.53
CA ILE A 209 19.43 13.60 -7.44
C ILE A 209 20.40 12.42 -7.48
N PHE A 210 19.90 11.20 -7.63
CA PHE A 210 20.69 9.97 -7.40
C PHE A 210 21.14 9.27 -8.68
N GLY A 211 20.37 9.36 -9.78
CA GLY A 211 20.68 8.69 -11.05
C GLY A 211 20.64 7.15 -11.00
N ASP A 212 20.27 6.57 -9.86
CA ASP A 212 20.17 5.14 -9.61
C ASP A 212 18.81 4.80 -8.99
N TRP A 213 18.11 3.82 -9.55
CA TRP A 213 16.74 3.52 -9.13
C TRP A 213 16.66 2.85 -7.75
N ASN A 214 17.63 2.02 -7.37
CA ASN A 214 17.62 1.41 -6.03
C ASN A 214 17.83 2.48 -4.94
N LEU A 215 18.66 3.50 -5.22
CA LEU A 215 18.79 4.67 -4.34
C LEU A 215 17.52 5.52 -4.34
N VAL A 216 16.84 5.68 -5.47
CA VAL A 216 15.56 6.40 -5.58
C VAL A 216 14.48 5.71 -4.73
N ILE A 217 14.34 4.40 -4.85
CA ILE A 217 13.38 3.62 -4.06
C ILE A 217 13.69 3.75 -2.57
N ALA A 218 14.95 3.61 -2.17
CA ALA A 218 15.36 3.81 -0.79
C ALA A 218 15.07 5.24 -0.30
N ALA A 219 15.34 6.27 -1.14
CA ALA A 219 15.10 7.67 -0.84
C ALA A 219 13.60 8.01 -0.76
N TYR A 220 12.76 7.32 -1.51
CA TYR A 220 11.30 7.46 -1.41
C TYR A 220 10.81 7.12 0.01
N ASN A 221 11.34 6.06 0.61
CA ASN A 221 11.03 5.64 1.98
C ASN A 221 11.60 6.59 3.06
N CYS A 222 12.91 6.86 3.05
CA CYS A 222 13.56 7.56 4.17
C CYS A 222 13.95 9.02 3.89
N GLY A 223 13.63 9.52 2.69
CA GLY A 223 14.01 10.84 2.23
C GLY A 223 15.45 10.95 1.69
N PRO A 224 15.70 11.88 0.75
CA PRO A 224 16.99 12.01 0.07
C PRO A 224 18.13 12.37 1.02
N GLU A 225 17.87 13.14 2.07
CA GLU A 225 18.90 13.51 3.05
C GLU A 225 19.47 12.30 3.80
N THR A 226 18.63 11.30 4.12
CA THR A 226 19.07 10.07 4.80
C THR A 226 19.98 9.25 3.90
N ILE A 227 19.64 9.14 2.60
CA ILE A 227 20.49 8.46 1.61
C ILE A 227 21.84 9.20 1.48
N ASN A 228 21.85 10.51 1.36
CA ASN A 228 23.09 11.30 1.29
C ASN A 228 23.97 11.08 2.54
N LYS A 229 23.39 10.98 3.74
CA LYS A 229 24.13 10.64 4.96
C LYS A 229 24.74 9.23 4.90
N ALA A 230 24.00 8.25 4.35
CA ALA A 230 24.52 6.89 4.17
C ALA A 230 25.67 6.83 3.15
N ILE A 231 25.54 7.52 2.01
CA ILE A 231 26.59 7.70 1.01
C ILE A 231 27.85 8.32 1.63
N HIS A 232 27.70 9.38 2.42
CA HIS A 232 28.82 10.01 3.10
C HIS A 232 29.51 9.06 4.09
N ARG A 233 28.73 8.29 4.90
CA ARG A 233 29.27 7.32 5.86
C ARG A 233 29.98 6.14 5.19
N SER A 234 29.56 5.75 3.99
CA SER A 234 30.18 4.71 3.19
C SER A 234 31.40 5.20 2.38
N LYS A 235 31.85 6.44 2.58
CA LYS A 235 32.96 7.10 1.87
C LYS A 235 32.68 7.35 0.39
N GLY A 236 31.43 7.62 0.03
CA GLY A 236 31.02 8.00 -1.32
C GLY A 236 30.51 6.85 -2.20
N GLU A 237 30.21 5.68 -1.62
CA GLU A 237 29.56 4.59 -2.36
C GLU A 237 28.15 5.00 -2.77
N THR A 238 27.78 4.73 -4.02
CA THR A 238 26.46 5.02 -4.60
C THR A 238 25.68 3.76 -5.02
N ASP A 239 26.15 2.59 -4.64
CA ASP A 239 25.45 1.33 -4.77
C ASP A 239 24.61 1.07 -3.52
N TYR A 240 23.30 0.76 -3.69
CA TYR A 240 22.40 0.50 -2.56
C TYR A 240 22.93 -0.58 -1.62
N TRP A 241 23.44 -1.69 -2.16
CA TRP A 241 23.90 -2.82 -1.35
C TRP A 241 25.17 -2.51 -0.57
N LYS A 242 25.99 -1.57 -1.06
CA LYS A 242 27.20 -1.09 -0.34
C LYS A 242 26.85 -0.09 0.75
N ILE A 243 25.81 0.75 0.55
CA ILE A 243 25.35 1.67 1.60
C ILE A 243 24.36 1.03 2.57
N TYR A 244 23.87 -0.18 2.29
CA TYR A 244 22.90 -0.93 3.08
C TYR A 244 23.20 -0.94 4.59
N PRO A 245 24.43 -1.22 5.09
CA PRO A 245 24.73 -1.21 6.52
C PRO A 245 24.55 0.13 7.21
N TYR A 246 24.53 1.22 6.45
CA TYR A 246 24.40 2.60 6.95
C TYR A 246 22.97 3.14 6.90
N LEU A 247 22.06 2.37 6.32
CA LEU A 247 20.64 2.73 6.20
C LEU A 247 19.87 2.45 7.51
N PRO A 248 18.76 3.16 7.76
CA PRO A 248 17.79 2.79 8.80
C PRO A 248 17.27 1.37 8.57
N LYS A 249 16.89 0.66 9.64
CA LYS A 249 16.39 -0.74 9.57
C LYS A 249 15.21 -0.89 8.61
N GLU A 250 14.26 0.04 8.64
CA GLU A 250 13.10 0.07 7.75
C GLU A 250 13.53 0.17 6.27
N THR A 251 14.46 1.06 5.96
CA THR A 251 14.94 1.29 4.59
C THR A 251 15.76 0.11 4.06
N ARG A 252 16.42 -0.66 4.93
CA ARG A 252 17.14 -1.90 4.55
C ARG A 252 16.20 -2.95 3.94
N GLY A 253 14.96 -3.04 4.42
CA GLY A 253 13.95 -3.95 3.89
C GLY A 253 13.26 -3.46 2.62
N TYR A 254 13.34 -2.17 2.33
CA TYR A 254 12.46 -1.55 1.35
C TYR A 254 12.77 -1.94 -0.12
N VAL A 255 14.03 -1.87 -0.54
CA VAL A 255 14.44 -2.32 -1.89
C VAL A 255 14.29 -3.83 -2.07
N PRO A 256 14.72 -4.70 -1.13
CA PRO A 256 14.44 -6.13 -1.22
C PRO A 256 12.95 -6.47 -1.32
N ALA A 257 12.10 -5.78 -0.54
CA ALA A 257 10.65 -5.94 -0.60
C ALA A 257 10.08 -5.52 -1.98
N PHE A 258 10.60 -4.43 -2.56
CA PHE A 258 10.20 -3.98 -3.90
C PHE A 258 10.57 -5.00 -4.98
N ILE A 259 11.78 -5.57 -4.94
CA ILE A 259 12.20 -6.63 -5.86
C ILE A 259 11.29 -7.85 -5.71
N ALA A 260 11.01 -8.26 -4.47
CA ALA A 260 10.12 -9.39 -4.20
C ALA A 260 8.66 -9.12 -4.62
N ALA A 261 8.18 -7.87 -4.50
CA ALA A 261 6.87 -7.47 -5.01
C ALA A 261 6.80 -7.59 -6.53
N ASN A 262 7.81 -7.10 -7.25
CA ASN A 262 7.92 -7.30 -8.69
C ASN A 262 7.91 -8.79 -9.06
N TYR A 263 8.66 -9.61 -8.32
CA TYR A 263 8.69 -11.05 -8.54
C TYR A 263 7.31 -11.68 -8.35
N ILE A 264 6.67 -11.50 -7.19
CA ILE A 264 5.44 -12.22 -6.88
C ILE A 264 4.26 -11.77 -7.75
N MET A 265 4.18 -10.48 -8.10
CA MET A 265 3.13 -9.94 -8.96
C MET A 265 3.25 -10.41 -10.42
N ASN A 266 4.43 -10.88 -10.85
CA ASN A 266 4.66 -11.46 -12.18
C ASN A 266 4.59 -12.99 -12.18
N TYR A 267 4.97 -13.65 -11.08
CA TYR A 267 5.10 -15.11 -10.98
C TYR A 267 4.15 -15.74 -9.96
N TYR A 268 2.99 -15.11 -9.68
CA TYR A 268 1.99 -15.61 -8.74
C TYR A 268 1.42 -16.99 -9.12
N CYS A 269 1.29 -17.25 -10.43
CA CYS A 269 0.81 -18.55 -10.94
C CYS A 269 1.74 -19.68 -10.53
N GLU A 270 3.06 -19.47 -10.65
CA GLU A 270 4.09 -20.44 -10.27
C GLU A 270 4.11 -20.74 -8.77
N HIS A 271 3.52 -19.85 -7.97
CA HIS A 271 3.32 -20.03 -6.54
C HIS A 271 1.90 -20.50 -6.20
N ASN A 272 1.12 -20.93 -7.18
CA ASN A 272 -0.28 -21.37 -7.02
C ASN A 272 -1.15 -20.33 -6.29
N ILE A 273 -0.97 -19.04 -6.57
CA ILE A 273 -1.79 -17.97 -5.99
C ILE A 273 -2.87 -17.58 -6.99
N CYS A 274 -4.13 -17.76 -6.61
CA CYS A 274 -5.27 -17.33 -7.41
C CYS A 274 -5.57 -15.85 -7.16
N PRO A 275 -5.65 -15.00 -8.20
CA PRO A 275 -6.18 -13.65 -8.06
C PRO A 275 -7.62 -13.68 -7.55
N MET A 276 -7.99 -12.76 -6.65
CA MET A 276 -9.41 -12.54 -6.34
C MET A 276 -10.09 -11.82 -7.51
N GLU A 277 -11.38 -12.06 -7.65
CA GLU A 277 -12.23 -11.34 -8.60
C GLU A 277 -12.68 -10.01 -7.97
N THR A 278 -12.72 -8.94 -8.76
CA THR A 278 -13.25 -7.64 -8.32
C THR A 278 -14.56 -7.33 -9.02
N GLU A 279 -15.55 -6.86 -8.26
CA GLU A 279 -16.80 -6.32 -8.79
C GLU A 279 -16.72 -4.81 -9.10
N LEU A 280 -15.55 -4.19 -8.92
CA LEU A 280 -15.35 -2.82 -9.35
C LEU A 280 -15.53 -2.72 -10.87
N PRO A 281 -16.20 -1.65 -11.36
CA PRO A 281 -16.43 -1.50 -12.78
C PRO A 281 -15.12 -1.43 -13.55
N SER A 282 -15.00 -2.23 -14.60
CA SER A 282 -13.81 -2.26 -15.45
C SER A 282 -13.58 -0.96 -16.22
N LYS A 283 -14.65 -0.17 -16.41
CA LYS A 283 -14.58 1.15 -17.08
C LYS A 283 -15.24 2.20 -16.21
N THR A 284 -14.47 3.22 -15.90
CA THR A 284 -14.94 4.41 -15.15
C THR A 284 -14.61 5.67 -15.92
N ASP A 285 -15.39 6.70 -15.69
CA ASP A 285 -15.12 8.05 -16.17
C ASP A 285 -15.47 9.06 -15.09
N THR A 286 -15.17 10.32 -15.29
CA THR A 286 -15.37 11.38 -14.30
C THR A 286 -16.33 12.46 -14.83
N VAL A 287 -17.20 12.93 -13.93
CA VAL A 287 -17.97 14.15 -14.12
C VAL A 287 -17.36 15.25 -13.24
N MET A 288 -17.31 16.48 -13.79
CA MET A 288 -16.89 17.65 -13.03
C MET A 288 -18.09 18.27 -12.34
N VAL A 289 -18.07 18.27 -11.01
CA VAL A 289 -19.14 18.85 -10.18
C VAL A 289 -18.74 20.25 -9.74
N ASN A 290 -19.65 21.20 -9.91
CA ASN A 290 -19.48 22.63 -9.57
C ASN A 290 -20.31 23.06 -8.34
N ARG A 291 -20.98 22.11 -7.69
CA ARG A 291 -21.80 22.28 -6.49
C ARG A 291 -21.45 21.18 -5.51
N ASP A 292 -21.66 21.40 -4.21
CA ASP A 292 -21.49 20.33 -3.25
C ASP A 292 -22.53 19.23 -3.49
N VAL A 293 -22.08 17.98 -3.48
CA VAL A 293 -22.96 16.80 -3.63
C VAL A 293 -22.54 15.70 -2.68
N HIS A 294 -23.52 15.13 -1.98
CA HIS A 294 -23.29 13.97 -1.13
C HIS A 294 -23.45 12.68 -1.92
N PHE A 295 -22.64 11.65 -1.64
CA PHE A 295 -22.70 10.37 -2.34
C PHE A 295 -24.09 9.71 -2.31
N GLU A 296 -24.85 9.88 -1.22
CA GLU A 296 -26.22 9.36 -1.14
C GLU A 296 -27.18 10.05 -2.13
N GLN A 297 -26.95 11.31 -2.48
CA GLN A 297 -27.75 11.98 -3.52
C GLN A 297 -27.55 11.27 -4.85
N VAL A 298 -26.30 11.02 -5.21
CA VAL A 298 -25.93 10.31 -6.45
C VAL A 298 -26.44 8.86 -6.41
N ALA A 299 -26.21 8.16 -5.30
CA ALA A 299 -26.60 6.76 -5.13
C ALA A 299 -28.10 6.55 -5.31
N ASN A 300 -28.93 7.37 -4.64
CA ASN A 300 -30.38 7.22 -4.69
C ASN A 300 -30.98 7.57 -6.05
N VAL A 301 -30.47 8.62 -6.70
CA VAL A 301 -31.02 9.08 -7.99
C VAL A 301 -30.58 8.21 -9.16
N LEU A 302 -29.35 7.70 -9.12
CA LEU A 302 -28.81 6.84 -10.18
C LEU A 302 -29.03 5.33 -9.93
N GLY A 303 -29.44 4.94 -8.71
CA GLY A 303 -29.64 3.53 -8.36
C GLY A 303 -28.32 2.75 -8.26
N ILE A 304 -27.25 3.40 -7.85
CA ILE A 304 -25.92 2.79 -7.61
C ILE A 304 -25.66 2.61 -6.11
N ASP A 305 -24.92 1.58 -5.74
CA ASP A 305 -24.50 1.39 -4.35
C ASP A 305 -23.56 2.53 -3.90
N VAL A 306 -23.90 3.15 -2.76
CA VAL A 306 -23.10 4.23 -2.17
C VAL A 306 -21.67 3.78 -1.87
N ASP A 307 -21.47 2.52 -1.47
CA ASP A 307 -20.15 2.00 -1.18
C ASP A 307 -19.31 1.85 -2.45
N GLN A 308 -19.92 1.59 -3.60
CA GLN A 308 -19.24 1.62 -4.89
C GLN A 308 -18.74 3.03 -5.23
N ILE A 309 -19.56 4.07 -4.96
CA ILE A 309 -19.14 5.46 -5.17
C ILE A 309 -17.97 5.83 -4.24
N LYS A 310 -18.03 5.44 -2.96
CA LYS A 310 -16.93 5.66 -2.01
C LYS A 310 -15.62 5.05 -2.47
N GLN A 311 -15.67 3.86 -3.03
CA GLN A 311 -14.48 3.17 -3.52
C GLN A 311 -13.85 3.80 -4.73
N LEU A 312 -14.69 4.29 -5.64
CA LEU A 312 -14.23 5.01 -6.81
C LEU A 312 -13.69 6.40 -6.45
N ASN A 313 -14.04 6.92 -5.26
CA ASN A 313 -13.73 8.28 -4.81
C ASN A 313 -13.22 8.34 -3.36
N PRO A 314 -12.17 7.61 -3.02
CA PRO A 314 -11.69 7.49 -1.63
C PRO A 314 -11.12 8.80 -1.05
N GLN A 315 -10.88 9.82 -1.89
CA GLN A 315 -10.41 11.14 -1.49
C GLN A 315 -11.46 11.95 -0.71
N TYR A 316 -12.76 11.66 -0.87
CA TYR A 316 -13.82 12.43 -0.22
C TYR A 316 -14.17 11.86 1.17
N ARG A 317 -13.71 12.53 2.22
CA ARG A 317 -13.73 12.02 3.60
C ARG A 317 -15.11 11.87 4.23
N ARG A 318 -16.04 12.76 3.89
CA ARG A 318 -17.41 12.82 4.47
C ARG A 318 -18.47 12.43 3.45
N ASN A 319 -18.08 11.69 2.43
CA ASN A 319 -18.95 11.38 1.27
C ASN A 319 -19.49 12.64 0.57
N ILE A 320 -18.81 13.77 0.69
CA ILE A 320 -19.18 15.06 0.08
C ILE A 320 -18.10 15.44 -0.93
N VAL A 321 -18.51 15.62 -2.18
CA VAL A 321 -17.71 16.27 -3.21
C VAL A 321 -17.83 17.77 -3.02
N ASN A 322 -16.73 18.47 -2.78
CA ASN A 322 -16.68 19.89 -2.46
C ASN A 322 -16.71 20.80 -3.71
N GLY A 323 -17.64 20.54 -4.64
CA GLY A 323 -17.74 21.24 -5.91
C GLY A 323 -17.94 22.75 -5.80
N SER A 324 -18.55 23.24 -4.72
CA SER A 324 -18.72 24.66 -4.47
C SER A 324 -17.41 25.40 -4.16
N SER A 325 -16.40 24.72 -3.62
CA SER A 325 -15.09 25.32 -3.32
C SER A 325 -14.24 25.43 -4.60
N LYS A 326 -14.26 24.40 -5.42
CA LYS A 326 -13.66 24.34 -6.75
C LYS A 326 -14.31 23.23 -7.56
N PRO A 327 -14.30 23.30 -8.92
CA PRO A 327 -14.73 22.17 -9.74
C PRO A 327 -13.99 20.90 -9.33
N SER A 328 -14.73 19.86 -8.93
CA SER A 328 -14.20 18.64 -8.36
C SER A 328 -14.64 17.42 -9.15
N ALA A 329 -13.73 16.46 -9.36
CA ALA A 329 -14.00 15.27 -10.14
C ALA A 329 -14.73 14.21 -9.29
N LEU A 330 -15.88 13.75 -9.77
CA LEU A 330 -16.58 12.58 -9.25
C LEU A 330 -16.44 11.43 -10.26
N ARG A 331 -15.79 10.34 -9.85
CA ARG A 331 -15.63 9.15 -10.67
C ARG A 331 -16.83 8.22 -10.51
N LEU A 332 -17.36 7.80 -11.64
CA LEU A 332 -18.52 6.91 -11.74
C LEU A 332 -18.24 5.76 -12.72
N PRO A 333 -19.00 4.65 -12.66
CA PRO A 333 -19.06 3.70 -13.77
C PRO A 333 -19.38 4.46 -15.07
N GLN A 334 -18.62 4.19 -16.14
CA GLN A 334 -18.76 4.93 -17.40
C GLN A 334 -20.21 4.99 -17.92
N MET A 335 -20.97 3.91 -17.74
CA MET A 335 -22.36 3.82 -18.16
C MET A 335 -23.31 4.80 -17.44
N LEU A 336 -22.94 5.31 -16.25
CA LEU A 336 -23.77 6.21 -15.44
C LEU A 336 -23.41 7.69 -15.63
N VAL A 337 -22.38 8.01 -16.40
CA VAL A 337 -21.93 9.40 -16.61
C VAL A 337 -23.01 10.24 -17.32
N ASN A 338 -23.62 9.72 -18.38
CA ASN A 338 -24.70 10.43 -19.08
C ASN A 338 -25.93 10.56 -18.17
N ASP A 339 -26.29 9.52 -17.44
CA ASP A 339 -27.40 9.55 -16.48
C ASP A 339 -27.20 10.61 -15.39
N PHE A 340 -25.95 10.80 -14.94
CA PHE A 340 -25.62 11.87 -14.00
C PHE A 340 -25.89 13.25 -14.60
N ILE A 341 -25.44 13.50 -15.83
CA ILE A 341 -25.61 14.77 -16.52
C ILE A 341 -27.10 15.05 -16.73
N ASP A 342 -27.86 14.06 -17.20
CA ASP A 342 -29.30 14.22 -17.50
C ASP A 342 -30.13 14.42 -16.22
N LYS A 343 -29.69 13.90 -15.08
CA LYS A 343 -30.41 13.97 -13.80
C LYS A 343 -29.75 14.92 -12.79
N GLU A 344 -28.85 15.79 -13.23
CA GLU A 344 -28.03 16.63 -12.37
C GLU A 344 -28.87 17.44 -11.36
N ASP A 345 -29.94 18.12 -11.83
CA ASP A 345 -30.81 18.90 -10.96
C ASP A 345 -31.53 18.05 -9.90
N SER A 346 -31.95 16.84 -10.27
CA SER A 346 -32.58 15.89 -9.34
C SER A 346 -31.61 15.40 -8.28
N ILE A 347 -30.35 15.15 -8.68
CA ILE A 347 -29.29 14.74 -7.77
C ILE A 347 -29.03 15.84 -6.74
N TYR A 348 -28.83 17.08 -7.16
CA TYR A 348 -28.57 18.19 -6.25
C TYR A 348 -29.75 18.51 -5.34
N ALA A 349 -31.00 18.28 -5.80
CA ALA A 349 -32.19 18.52 -5.00
C ALA A 349 -32.49 17.43 -3.96
N TYR A 350 -32.00 16.20 -4.18
CA TYR A 350 -32.33 15.07 -3.30
C TYR A 350 -31.80 15.27 -1.89
N ASN A 351 -32.68 15.50 -0.93
CA ASN A 351 -32.40 15.59 0.52
C ASN A 351 -31.17 16.45 0.90
N ALA A 352 -30.91 17.53 0.12
CA ALA A 352 -29.70 18.34 0.23
C ALA A 352 -29.52 18.96 1.61
N ASP A 353 -30.57 19.54 2.19
CA ASP A 353 -30.52 20.23 3.49
C ASP A 353 -30.07 19.30 4.62
N ALA A 354 -30.50 18.04 4.62
CA ALA A 354 -30.11 17.07 5.63
C ALA A 354 -28.70 16.55 5.37
N LEU A 355 -28.37 16.17 4.14
CA LEU A 355 -27.11 15.52 3.80
C LEU A 355 -25.91 16.48 3.82
N LEU A 356 -26.12 17.76 3.50
CA LEU A 356 -25.07 18.77 3.50
C LEU A 356 -25.06 19.65 4.78
N SER A 357 -25.96 19.40 5.74
CA SER A 357 -26.08 20.18 6.98
C SER A 357 -24.79 20.27 7.80
N LYS A 358 -23.93 19.27 7.73
CA LYS A 358 -22.65 19.19 8.43
C LYS A 358 -21.45 19.49 7.54
N ARG A 359 -21.69 20.09 6.38
CA ARG A 359 -20.62 20.51 5.47
C ARG A 359 -19.79 21.58 6.15
N ASN A 360 -18.55 21.26 6.47
CA ASN A 360 -17.54 22.20 6.97
C ASN A 360 -16.19 21.84 6.37
N GLU A 361 -15.46 22.81 5.86
CA GLU A 361 -14.18 22.64 5.22
C GLU A 361 -13.10 23.40 6.00
N ASP A 362 -12.26 22.63 6.69
CA ASP A 362 -11.14 23.12 7.48
C ASP A 362 -9.82 22.65 6.89
N GLU A 363 -8.83 23.53 6.86
CA GLU A 363 -7.49 23.17 6.39
C GLU A 363 -6.80 22.20 7.36
N VAL A 364 -6.15 21.16 6.82
CA VAL A 364 -5.36 20.19 7.57
C VAL A 364 -3.89 20.32 7.18
N ASN A 365 -3.05 20.74 8.14
CA ASN A 365 -1.64 21.07 7.90
C ASN A 365 -0.65 20.11 8.56
N ARG A 366 -1.13 19.10 9.33
CA ARG A 366 -0.27 18.15 10.06
C ARG A 366 -0.81 16.74 9.97
N ASP A 367 0.10 15.75 9.93
CA ASP A 367 -0.23 14.35 9.99
C ASP A 367 -0.77 13.95 11.39
N ALA A 368 -1.62 12.91 11.45
CA ALA A 368 -2.33 12.52 12.67
C ALA A 368 -1.40 12.20 13.86
N ALA A 369 -0.21 11.66 13.59
CA ALA A 369 0.78 11.36 14.63
C ALA A 369 1.31 12.60 15.37
N SER A 370 1.24 13.79 14.77
CA SER A 370 1.63 15.03 15.43
C SER A 370 0.61 15.54 16.47
N TYR A 371 -0.60 14.97 16.48
CA TYR A 371 -1.63 15.30 17.46
C TYR A 371 -1.50 14.52 18.77
N SER A 372 -0.91 13.33 18.76
CA SER A 372 -0.75 12.47 19.94
C SER A 372 0.49 12.83 20.79
N ALA A 373 1.37 13.71 20.33
CA ALA A 373 2.63 14.08 20.98
C ALA A 373 2.58 15.39 21.77
N ARG A 374 1.39 15.93 22.09
CA ARG A 374 1.26 17.05 23.03
C ARG A 374 0.84 16.55 24.41
N PRO A 375 1.58 16.91 25.48
CA PRO A 375 1.29 16.54 26.84
C PRO A 375 -0.04 17.12 27.32
#